data_3c78e991f27e9edc067f781d0dcec7a8
#
_entry.id   3c78e991f27e9edc067f781d0dcec7a8
#
_cell.length_a   1.000
_cell.length_b   1.000
_cell.length_c   1.000
_cell.angle_alpha   90.00
_cell.angle_beta   90.00
_cell.angle_gamma   90.00
#
_symmetry.space_group_name_H-M   'P 1'
#
loop_
_entity.id
_entity.type
_entity.pdbx_description
1 polymer ?
#
loop_
_entity_poly.entity_id
_entity_poly.type
_entity_poly.pdbx_seq_one_letter_code
_entity_poly.pdbx_strand_id
1 'polypeptide(L)'
;IDVVKIPKKNRGYQLKTGASIARGDWLLFLHADSRFNPSWVKNLYKTIKNKKSKNFAWYFDFKIKKDNLEFRILELAVAIRSHFFQSPYGDQGLLIHKDLYHNSGGFSSLKIMEDIDFISRITKRTKVKRIKESIYTDDIKWHNSNIIKRGIQNANLRRKWRKGYNIDRLS
;
A
#
# COMPACT_ATOMS: atom_id res chain seq x y z
N ILE A 1 -0.06 -0.49 -22.77
CA ILE A 1 0.42 0.08 -21.49
C ILE A 1 0.67 1.56 -21.74
N ASP A 2 -0.10 2.40 -21.07
CA ASP A 2 0.08 3.85 -21.17
C ASP A 2 1.18 4.27 -20.18
N VAL A 3 2.23 4.94 -20.69
CA VAL A 3 3.32 5.49 -19.87
C VAL A 3 3.11 6.98 -19.73
N VAL A 4 2.92 7.45 -18.49
CA VAL A 4 2.75 8.87 -18.19
C VAL A 4 4.02 9.38 -17.53
N LYS A 5 4.72 10.30 -18.23
CA LYS A 5 5.87 11.01 -17.67
C LYS A 5 5.40 12.14 -16.78
N ILE A 6 5.89 12.17 -15.55
CA ILE A 6 5.55 13.19 -14.55
C ILE A 6 6.81 13.94 -14.17
N PRO A 7 6.81 15.30 -14.26
CA PRO A 7 8.03 16.09 -14.06
C PRO A 7 8.51 16.14 -12.60
N LYS A 8 7.64 15.80 -11.62
CA LYS A 8 7.98 15.89 -10.20
C LYS A 8 8.23 14.51 -9.61
N LYS A 9 9.37 14.32 -8.94
CA LYS A 9 9.65 13.16 -8.08
C LYS A 9 8.81 13.26 -6.80
N ASN A 10 7.51 12.98 -6.92
CA ASN A 10 6.56 13.01 -5.81
C ASN A 10 5.62 11.81 -5.96
N ARG A 11 5.75 10.83 -5.08
CA ARG A 11 5.04 9.57 -5.18
C ARG A 11 3.53 9.74 -5.05
N GLY A 12 3.07 10.57 -4.11
CA GLY A 12 1.64 10.85 -3.96
C GLY A 12 1.05 11.52 -5.20
N TYR A 13 1.79 12.44 -5.81
CA TYR A 13 1.38 13.08 -7.08
C TYR A 13 1.31 12.06 -8.22
N GLN A 14 2.28 11.14 -8.32
CA GLN A 14 2.29 10.07 -9.33
C GLN A 14 1.07 9.16 -9.18
N LEU A 15 0.77 8.70 -7.96
CA LEU A 15 -0.39 7.84 -7.69
C LEU A 15 -1.71 8.57 -7.98
N LYS A 16 -1.81 9.84 -7.61
CA LYS A 16 -2.97 10.70 -7.91
C LYS A 16 -3.19 10.86 -9.41
N THR A 17 -2.13 11.15 -10.16
CA THR A 17 -2.21 11.30 -11.62
C THR A 17 -2.58 9.98 -12.28
N GLY A 18 -1.97 8.86 -11.88
CA GLY A 18 -2.34 7.54 -12.38
C GLY A 18 -3.82 7.23 -12.15
N ALA A 19 -4.36 7.57 -10.97
CA ALA A 19 -5.77 7.38 -10.67
C ALA A 19 -6.68 8.26 -11.54
N SER A 20 -6.28 9.50 -11.86
CA SER A 20 -7.12 10.42 -12.65
C SER A 20 -7.27 10.01 -14.11
N ILE A 21 -6.28 9.32 -14.67
CA ILE A 21 -6.32 8.85 -16.06
C ILE A 21 -6.82 7.41 -16.20
N ALA A 22 -6.96 6.68 -15.10
CA ALA A 22 -7.43 5.31 -15.11
C ALA A 22 -8.89 5.24 -15.59
N ARG A 23 -9.18 4.32 -16.53
CA ARG A 23 -10.49 4.16 -17.16
C ARG A 23 -11.39 3.15 -16.43
N GLY A 24 -10.79 2.25 -15.63
CA GLY A 24 -11.52 1.20 -14.93
C GLY A 24 -12.26 1.72 -13.69
N ASP A 25 -13.27 0.98 -13.27
CA ASP A 25 -14.01 1.24 -12.02
C ASP A 25 -13.20 0.87 -10.78
N TRP A 26 -12.23 -0.03 -10.93
CA TRP A 26 -11.35 -0.46 -9.87
C TRP A 26 -9.92 0.02 -10.12
N LEU A 27 -9.32 0.60 -9.10
CA LEU A 27 -7.96 1.09 -9.09
C LEU A 27 -7.10 0.11 -8.28
N LEU A 28 -6.03 -0.38 -8.90
CA LEU A 28 -5.03 -1.21 -8.26
C LEU A 28 -3.68 -0.47 -8.23
N PHE A 29 -3.26 -0.07 -7.05
CA PHE A 29 -1.98 0.60 -6.83
C PHE A 29 -0.94 -0.43 -6.40
N LEU A 30 0.18 -0.47 -7.10
CA LEU A 30 1.28 -1.41 -6.85
C LEU A 30 2.61 -0.69 -6.84
N HIS A 31 3.58 -1.24 -6.10
CA HIS A 31 4.97 -0.85 -6.26
C HIS A 31 5.55 -1.47 -7.55
N ALA A 32 6.52 -0.80 -8.16
CA ALA A 32 7.13 -1.27 -9.40
C ALA A 32 7.87 -2.63 -9.26
N ASP A 33 8.27 -2.97 -8.05
CA ASP A 33 8.95 -4.24 -7.70
C ASP A 33 7.99 -5.33 -7.17
N SER A 34 6.69 -5.08 -7.20
CA SER A 34 5.68 -6.06 -6.79
C SER A 34 5.63 -7.26 -7.71
N ARG A 35 5.61 -8.45 -7.15
CA ARG A 35 5.46 -9.74 -7.85
C ARG A 35 4.29 -10.51 -7.28
N PHE A 36 3.60 -11.24 -8.15
CA PHE A 36 2.47 -12.09 -7.76
C PHE A 36 2.66 -13.51 -8.27
N ASN A 37 2.02 -14.47 -7.62
CA ASN A 37 1.82 -15.79 -8.21
C ASN A 37 0.78 -15.72 -9.35
N PRO A 38 0.84 -16.59 -10.36
CA PRO A 38 -0.12 -16.57 -11.48
C PRO A 38 -1.59 -16.64 -11.07
N SER A 39 -1.89 -17.22 -9.93
CA SER A 39 -3.26 -17.36 -9.37
C SER A 39 -3.90 -16.06 -8.89
N TRP A 40 -3.13 -14.99 -8.69
CA TRP A 40 -3.60 -13.75 -8.08
C TRP A 40 -4.80 -13.12 -8.80
N VAL A 41 -4.84 -13.22 -10.13
CA VAL A 41 -5.91 -12.67 -10.97
C VAL A 41 -7.26 -13.29 -10.61
N LYS A 42 -7.28 -14.62 -10.34
CA LYS A 42 -8.50 -15.34 -9.96
C LYS A 42 -9.09 -14.80 -8.64
N ASN A 43 -8.25 -14.55 -7.64
CA ASN A 43 -8.68 -14.05 -6.33
C ASN A 43 -9.06 -12.57 -6.39
N LEU A 44 -8.33 -11.78 -7.19
CA LEU A 44 -8.70 -10.40 -7.50
C LEU A 44 -10.09 -10.34 -8.15
N TYR A 45 -10.32 -11.16 -9.18
CA TYR A 45 -11.59 -11.22 -9.89
C TYR A 45 -12.76 -11.60 -8.99
N LYS A 46 -12.59 -12.60 -8.10
CA LYS A 46 -13.59 -12.94 -7.07
C LYS A 46 -13.95 -11.75 -6.19
N THR A 47 -12.93 -10.98 -5.79
CA THR A 47 -13.12 -9.79 -4.96
C THR A 47 -13.92 -8.72 -5.71
N ILE A 48 -13.55 -8.42 -6.94
CA ILE A 48 -14.19 -7.39 -7.77
C ILE A 48 -15.64 -7.76 -8.12
N LYS A 49 -15.90 -9.04 -8.41
CA LYS A 49 -17.25 -9.53 -8.80
C LYS A 49 -18.29 -9.42 -7.68
N ASN A 50 -17.86 -9.39 -6.43
CA ASN A 50 -18.76 -9.23 -5.30
C ASN A 50 -19.21 -7.76 -5.18
N LYS A 51 -20.49 -7.49 -5.41
CA LYS A 51 -21.06 -6.13 -5.37
C LYS A 51 -20.80 -5.36 -4.07
N LYS A 52 -20.70 -6.05 -2.92
CA LYS A 52 -20.40 -5.43 -1.62
C LYS A 52 -18.93 -5.01 -1.50
N SER A 53 -18.06 -5.54 -2.34
CA SER A 53 -16.60 -5.25 -2.28
C SER A 53 -16.27 -3.79 -2.57
N LYS A 54 -17.05 -3.10 -3.36
CA LYS A 54 -16.85 -1.68 -3.68
C LYS A 54 -16.89 -0.74 -2.46
N ASN A 55 -17.49 -1.20 -1.37
CA ASN A 55 -17.59 -0.43 -0.12
C ASN A 55 -16.33 -0.52 0.76
N PHE A 56 -15.33 -1.29 0.34
CA PHE A 56 -14.11 -1.54 1.11
C PHE A 56 -12.87 -1.28 0.25
N ALA A 57 -11.79 -0.91 0.91
CA ALA A 57 -10.46 -1.00 0.31
C ALA A 57 -9.85 -2.37 0.64
N TRP A 58 -8.90 -2.84 -0.18
CA TRP A 58 -8.36 -4.19 -0.10
C TRP A 58 -6.86 -4.16 -0.22
N TYR A 59 -6.16 -5.02 0.55
CA TYR A 59 -4.71 -5.18 0.52
C TYR A 59 -4.32 -6.65 0.37
N PHE A 60 -3.09 -6.90 -0.08
CA PHE A 60 -2.50 -8.23 -0.25
C PHE A 60 -1.61 -8.59 0.93
N ASP A 61 -1.34 -9.89 1.10
CA ASP A 61 -0.41 -10.37 2.11
C ASP A 61 1.02 -10.06 1.66
N PHE A 62 1.73 -9.32 2.47
CA PHE A 62 3.14 -9.03 2.24
C PHE A 62 4.00 -10.27 2.45
N LYS A 63 4.84 -10.59 1.46
CA LYS A 63 5.78 -11.70 1.49
C LYS A 63 7.13 -11.30 0.94
N ILE A 64 8.19 -11.92 1.47
CA ILE A 64 9.55 -11.83 0.93
C ILE A 64 9.92 -13.20 0.40
N LYS A 65 10.51 -13.26 -0.82
CA LYS A 65 10.81 -14.54 -1.48
C LYS A 65 11.80 -15.40 -0.70
N LYS A 66 12.77 -14.76 -0.04
CA LYS A 66 13.81 -15.46 0.72
C LYS A 66 13.25 -16.05 2.00
N ASP A 67 13.58 -17.31 2.27
CA ASP A 67 13.18 -17.99 3.50
C ASP A 67 14.24 -17.76 4.59
N ASN A 68 13.89 -16.87 5.52
CA ASN A 68 14.69 -16.51 6.68
C ASN A 68 13.77 -16.20 7.84
N LEU A 69 14.12 -16.61 9.05
CA LEU A 69 13.33 -16.40 10.26
C LEU A 69 13.01 -14.91 10.50
N GLU A 70 13.98 -14.02 10.28
CA GLU A 70 13.79 -12.56 10.42
C GLU A 70 12.69 -12.05 9.47
N PHE A 71 12.67 -12.54 8.23
CA PHE A 71 11.64 -12.18 7.26
C PHE A 71 10.26 -12.72 7.65
N ARG A 72 10.19 -13.94 8.20
CA ARG A 72 8.92 -14.50 8.71
C ARG A 72 8.37 -13.68 9.88
N ILE A 73 9.25 -13.23 10.79
CA ILE A 73 8.86 -12.33 11.90
C ILE A 73 8.36 -10.99 11.34
N LEU A 74 9.05 -10.41 10.36
CA LEU A 74 8.63 -9.17 9.71
C LEU A 74 7.26 -9.33 9.04
N GLU A 75 7.06 -10.39 8.27
CA GLU A 75 5.77 -10.69 7.62
C GLU A 75 4.63 -10.81 8.63
N LEU A 76 4.88 -11.49 9.76
CA LEU A 76 3.91 -11.61 10.84
C LEU A 76 3.58 -10.24 11.45
N ALA A 77 4.59 -9.42 11.72
CA ALA A 77 4.41 -8.07 12.24
C ALA A 77 3.60 -7.19 11.27
N VAL A 78 3.88 -7.30 9.95
CA VAL A 78 3.12 -6.62 8.90
C VAL A 78 1.67 -7.11 8.87
N ALA A 79 1.44 -8.42 8.96
CA ALA A 79 0.10 -9.00 8.97
C ALA A 79 -0.72 -8.53 10.19
N ILE A 80 -0.13 -8.56 11.39
CA ILE A 80 -0.76 -8.05 12.63
C ILE A 80 -1.13 -6.57 12.47
N ARG A 81 -0.19 -5.74 12.03
CA ARG A 81 -0.41 -4.31 11.80
C ARG A 81 -1.57 -4.08 10.84
N SER A 82 -1.59 -4.77 9.73
CA SER A 82 -2.58 -4.55 8.67
C SER A 82 -3.96 -5.05 9.05
N HIS A 83 -4.03 -6.19 9.74
CA HIS A 83 -5.30 -6.80 10.12
C HIS A 83 -5.93 -6.11 11.34
N PHE A 84 -5.19 -5.98 12.44
CA PHE A 84 -5.73 -5.45 13.69
C PHE A 84 -5.75 -3.93 13.74
N PHE A 85 -4.70 -3.29 13.24
CA PHE A 85 -4.61 -1.81 13.25
C PHE A 85 -5.08 -1.17 11.93
N GLN A 86 -5.62 -1.95 11.00
CA GLN A 86 -6.16 -1.46 9.73
C GLN A 86 -5.20 -0.54 8.98
N SER A 87 -3.90 -0.84 9.04
CA SER A 87 -2.83 0.03 8.53
C SER A 87 -1.91 -0.70 7.54
N PRO A 88 -2.43 -1.22 6.40
CA PRO A 88 -1.57 -1.71 5.33
C PRO A 88 -0.78 -0.55 4.71
N TYR A 89 0.42 -0.83 4.22
CA TYR A 89 1.27 0.15 3.53
C TYR A 89 1.31 -0.12 2.04
N GLY A 90 1.92 0.80 1.29
CA GLY A 90 2.00 0.73 -0.15
C GLY A 90 2.68 -0.54 -0.70
N ASP A 91 3.57 -1.17 0.05
CA ASP A 91 4.23 -2.44 -0.26
C ASP A 91 3.26 -3.65 -0.29
N GLN A 92 2.08 -3.51 0.30
CA GLN A 92 1.01 -4.50 0.27
C GLN A 92 0.04 -4.33 -0.89
N GLY A 93 0.25 -3.31 -1.74
CA GLY A 93 -0.70 -2.94 -2.77
C GLY A 93 -2.04 -2.46 -2.20
N LEU A 94 -2.79 -1.73 -3.00
CA LEU A 94 -4.11 -1.24 -2.63
C LEU A 94 -5.08 -1.42 -3.80
N LEU A 95 -6.14 -2.20 -3.62
CA LEU A 95 -7.26 -2.29 -4.54
C LEU A 95 -8.44 -1.54 -3.94
N ILE A 96 -9.02 -0.62 -4.70
CA ILE A 96 -10.13 0.23 -4.25
C ILE A 96 -11.05 0.58 -5.43
N HIS A 97 -12.35 0.64 -5.18
CA HIS A 97 -13.31 1.14 -6.18
C HIS A 97 -13.15 2.66 -6.36
N LYS A 98 -13.30 3.14 -7.59
CA LYS A 98 -13.10 4.54 -7.96
C LYS A 98 -13.94 5.51 -7.14
N ASP A 99 -15.20 5.15 -6.86
CA ASP A 99 -16.09 5.98 -6.02
C ASP A 99 -15.53 6.13 -4.60
N LEU A 100 -15.11 5.03 -3.97
CA LEU A 100 -14.55 5.08 -2.63
C LEU A 100 -13.23 5.85 -2.61
N TYR A 101 -12.40 5.72 -3.66
CA TYR A 101 -11.16 6.47 -3.81
C TYR A 101 -11.45 7.99 -3.82
N HIS A 102 -12.36 8.44 -4.66
CA HIS A 102 -12.72 9.86 -4.76
C HIS A 102 -13.39 10.38 -3.49
N ASN A 103 -14.35 9.63 -2.94
CA ASN A 103 -15.04 9.99 -1.70
C ASN A 103 -14.11 10.07 -0.49
N SER A 104 -12.96 9.36 -0.53
CA SER A 104 -11.91 9.45 0.50
C SER A 104 -10.86 10.53 0.19
N GLY A 105 -11.05 11.33 -0.86
CA GLY A 105 -10.18 12.44 -1.27
C GLY A 105 -8.94 12.04 -2.04
N GLY A 106 -8.80 10.77 -2.43
CA GLY A 106 -7.65 10.27 -3.22
C GLY A 106 -6.30 10.44 -2.52
N PHE A 107 -5.21 10.14 -3.22
CA PHE A 107 -3.85 10.39 -2.70
C PHE A 107 -3.54 11.88 -2.60
N SER A 108 -2.96 12.29 -1.48
CA SER A 108 -2.37 13.61 -1.29
C SER A 108 -1.02 13.70 -2.00
N SER A 109 -0.66 14.90 -2.49
CA SER A 109 0.63 15.13 -3.17
C SER A 109 1.80 15.19 -2.17
N LEU A 110 1.93 14.18 -1.33
CA LEU A 110 3.01 14.01 -0.38
C LEU A 110 4.19 13.27 -1.04
N LYS A 111 5.42 13.65 -0.70
CA LYS A 111 6.62 12.96 -1.18
C LYS A 111 6.78 11.57 -0.55
N ILE A 112 6.46 11.48 0.73
CA ILE A 112 6.49 10.25 1.55
C ILE A 112 5.24 10.19 2.42
N MET A 113 4.90 9.02 2.96
CA MET A 113 3.72 8.76 3.82
C MET A 113 2.35 8.98 3.13
N GLU A 114 2.31 9.11 1.82
CA GLU A 114 1.09 9.26 1.03
C GLU A 114 0.13 8.09 1.19
N ASP A 115 0.69 6.88 1.37
CA ASP A 115 -0.06 5.64 1.61
C ASP A 115 -0.70 5.64 3.00
N ILE A 116 0.06 6.01 4.03
CA ILE A 116 -0.43 6.08 5.41
C ILE A 116 -1.50 7.16 5.55
N ASP A 117 -1.28 8.33 4.95
CA ASP A 117 -2.26 9.42 4.90
C ASP A 117 -3.58 8.93 4.28
N PHE A 118 -3.49 8.30 3.12
CA PHE A 118 -4.67 7.84 2.40
C PHE A 118 -5.40 6.72 3.16
N ILE A 119 -4.70 5.71 3.67
CA ILE A 119 -5.27 4.64 4.49
C ILE A 119 -5.94 5.22 5.75
N SER A 120 -5.34 6.20 6.41
CA SER A 120 -5.94 6.83 7.59
C SER A 120 -7.27 7.53 7.29
N ARG A 121 -7.42 8.10 6.09
CA ARG A 121 -8.68 8.70 5.64
C ARG A 121 -9.72 7.64 5.25
N ILE A 122 -9.31 6.55 4.61
CA ILE A 122 -10.19 5.42 4.28
C ILE A 122 -10.75 4.78 5.57
N THR A 123 -9.90 4.52 6.56
CA THR A 123 -10.31 3.82 7.80
C THR A 123 -11.29 4.61 8.67
N LYS A 124 -11.38 5.92 8.49
CA LYS A 124 -12.45 6.74 9.09
C LYS A 124 -13.82 6.51 8.45
N ARG A 125 -13.88 5.94 7.25
CA ARG A 125 -15.10 5.73 6.47
C ARG A 125 -15.51 4.27 6.40
N THR A 126 -14.53 3.37 6.23
CA THR A 126 -14.77 1.95 6.05
C THR A 126 -13.58 1.13 6.49
N LYS A 127 -13.73 -0.20 6.49
CA LYS A 127 -12.64 -1.13 6.81
C LYS A 127 -11.75 -1.39 5.59
N VAL A 128 -10.47 -1.63 5.85
CA VAL A 128 -9.55 -2.17 4.85
C VAL A 128 -9.49 -3.68 5.02
N LYS A 129 -9.81 -4.43 3.97
CA LYS A 129 -9.94 -5.89 4.00
C LYS A 129 -8.77 -6.57 3.30
N ARG A 130 -8.48 -7.78 3.73
CA ARG A 130 -7.44 -8.64 3.17
C ARG A 130 -7.96 -9.37 1.92
N ILE A 131 -7.22 -9.30 0.83
CA ILE A 131 -7.28 -10.28 -0.25
C ILE A 131 -6.39 -11.44 0.16
N LYS A 132 -6.94 -12.67 0.19
CA LYS A 132 -6.16 -13.87 0.54
C LYS A 132 -5.23 -14.27 -0.62
N GLU A 133 -4.29 -13.39 -0.94
CA GLU A 133 -3.30 -13.55 -1.99
C GLU A 133 -2.02 -12.82 -1.58
N SER A 134 -0.86 -13.40 -1.92
CA SER A 134 0.44 -12.85 -1.53
C SER A 134 1.01 -11.93 -2.60
N ILE A 135 1.54 -10.80 -2.16
CA ILE A 135 2.39 -9.91 -2.95
C ILE A 135 3.82 -10.06 -2.47
N TYR A 136 4.72 -10.33 -3.40
CA TYR A 136 6.14 -10.54 -3.12
C TYR A 136 6.93 -9.28 -3.47
N THR A 137 7.88 -8.93 -2.62
CA THR A 137 8.88 -7.91 -2.89
C THR A 137 10.26 -8.55 -2.98
N ASP A 138 11.17 -7.91 -3.72
CA ASP A 138 12.56 -8.37 -3.81
C ASP A 138 13.28 -8.12 -2.48
N ASP A 139 14.15 -9.07 -2.11
CA ASP A 139 14.97 -9.01 -0.90
C ASP A 139 16.16 -8.03 -1.01
N ILE A 140 16.47 -7.55 -2.22
CA ILE A 140 17.59 -6.63 -2.51
C ILE A 140 17.59 -5.41 -1.56
N LYS A 141 16.42 -4.88 -1.27
CA LYS A 141 16.25 -3.74 -0.35
C LYS A 141 16.60 -4.09 1.10
N TRP A 142 16.68 -5.37 1.43
CA TRP A 142 16.84 -5.87 2.79
C TRP A 142 18.24 -6.45 3.03
N HIS A 143 19.03 -6.72 1.98
CA HIS A 143 20.35 -7.35 2.08
C HIS A 143 21.39 -6.52 2.85
N ASN A 144 21.31 -5.19 2.78
CA ASN A 144 22.29 -4.28 3.38
C ASN A 144 21.76 -3.48 4.57
N SER A 145 20.58 -3.80 5.09
CA SER A 145 19.99 -3.04 6.18
C SER A 145 19.51 -3.96 7.30
N ASN A 146 19.87 -3.63 8.52
CA ASN A 146 19.31 -4.26 9.70
C ASN A 146 17.78 -4.02 9.69
N ILE A 147 17.02 -5.09 9.43
CA ILE A 147 15.55 -5.08 9.26
C ILE A 147 14.88 -4.43 10.48
N ILE A 148 15.37 -4.74 11.67
CA ILE A 148 14.87 -4.19 12.94
C ILE A 148 15.10 -2.69 13.00
N LYS A 149 16.31 -2.23 12.67
CA LYS A 149 16.64 -0.79 12.65
C LYS A 149 15.76 -0.02 11.67
N ARG A 150 15.52 -0.56 10.48
CA ARG A 150 14.61 0.02 9.48
C ARG A 150 13.16 0.03 9.95
N GLY A 151 12.71 -1.04 10.58
CA GLY A 151 11.38 -1.13 11.19
C GLY A 151 11.16 -0.04 12.25
N ILE A 152 12.14 0.16 13.14
CA ILE A 152 12.12 1.20 14.18
C ILE A 152 12.16 2.60 13.57
N GLN A 153 13.03 2.85 12.59
CA GLN A 153 13.10 4.14 11.89
C GLN A 153 11.76 4.50 11.24
N ASN A 154 11.16 3.55 10.52
CA ASN A 154 9.86 3.73 9.93
C ASN A 154 8.75 3.95 10.98
N ALA A 155 8.81 3.27 12.13
CA ALA A 155 7.87 3.49 13.23
C ALA A 155 8.00 4.89 13.82
N ASN A 156 9.23 5.38 14.00
CA ASN A 156 9.50 6.73 14.48
C ASN A 156 9.04 7.82 13.50
N LEU A 157 9.28 7.64 12.21
CA LEU A 157 8.80 8.55 11.15
C LEU A 157 7.27 8.65 11.17
N ARG A 158 6.58 7.52 11.29
CA ARG A 158 5.12 7.48 11.40
C ARG A 158 4.61 8.17 12.65
N ARG A 159 5.29 7.97 13.79
CA ARG A 159 4.93 8.64 15.04
C ARG A 159 5.07 10.16 14.93
N LYS A 160 6.16 10.63 14.31
CA LYS A 160 6.38 12.05 14.04
C LYS A 160 5.30 12.61 13.11
N TRP A 161 4.99 11.90 12.03
CA TRP A 161 3.95 12.32 11.09
C TRP A 161 2.57 12.44 11.78
N ARG A 162 2.17 11.44 12.58
CA ARG A 162 0.90 11.49 13.35
C ARG A 162 0.83 12.64 14.34
N LYS A 163 1.97 13.15 14.81
CA LYS A 163 2.08 14.33 15.66
C LYS A 163 2.11 15.65 14.91
N GLY A 164 1.92 15.63 13.57
CA GLY A 164 1.89 16.83 12.73
C GLY A 164 3.26 17.42 12.37
N TYR A 165 4.37 16.69 12.59
CA TYR A 165 5.68 17.17 12.14
C TYR A 165 5.75 17.22 10.63
N ASN A 166 6.31 18.32 10.10
CA ASN A 166 6.52 18.47 8.65
C ASN A 166 7.58 17.49 8.16
N ILE A 167 7.14 16.51 7.35
CA ILE A 167 7.96 15.40 6.86
C ILE A 167 8.92 15.83 5.77
N ASP A 168 8.62 16.91 5.01
CA ASP A 168 9.50 17.43 3.96
C ASP A 168 10.87 17.88 4.50
N ARG A 169 11.01 18.07 5.82
CA ARG A 169 12.28 18.37 6.52
C ARG A 169 12.99 17.10 7.05
N LEU A 170 12.39 15.93 6.89
CA LEU A 170 12.89 14.66 7.43
C LEU A 170 13.32 13.67 6.35
N SER A 171 13.16 14.04 5.06
CA SER A 171 13.57 13.27 3.87
C SER A 171 14.88 13.74 3.30
#